data_c9fef3273eda2cf70517aaa41941270e
#
_entry.id   c9fef3273eda2cf70517aaa41941270e
#
_cell.length_a   1.000
_cell.length_b   1.000
_cell.length_c   1.000
_cell.angle_alpha   90.00
_cell.angle_beta   90.00
_cell.angle_gamma   90.00
#
_symmetry.space_group_name_H-M   'P 1'
#
loop_
_entity.id
_entity.type
_entity.pdbx_description
1 polymer ?
#
loop_
_entity_poly.entity_id
_entity_poly.type
_entity_poly.pdbx_seq_one_letter_code
_entity_poly.pdbx_strand_id
1 'polypeptide(L)'
;AQAVLDICQKYGGGSVVLNNDVRLAELGITDAVKANFDSYVWDFSKDEENIEKSAAANIGIVHGEYGLAESGGIVLFATKDNGRSTSLLPTTSVVVVRKSKVLPRVAQLAQILHEKAQVGERMPSCINIISGPSATADIELIKVVGVHGPVSKIYVVIDDL
;
A
#
# COMPACT_ATOMS: atom_id res chain seq x y z
N ALA A 1 -1.78 15.54 2.58
CA ALA A 1 -2.79 15.21 1.55
C ALA A 1 -2.38 15.72 0.18
N GLN A 2 -1.94 17.00 0.01
CA GLN A 2 -1.68 17.61 -1.30
C GLN A 2 -0.71 16.79 -2.18
N ALA A 3 0.42 16.34 -1.64
CA ALA A 3 1.37 15.51 -2.39
C ALA A 3 0.75 14.23 -2.96
N VAL A 4 -0.21 13.62 -2.26
CA VAL A 4 -0.94 12.44 -2.76
C VAL A 4 -1.86 12.81 -3.91
N LEU A 5 -2.57 13.95 -3.83
CA LEU A 5 -3.40 14.44 -4.93
C LEU A 5 -2.58 14.73 -6.19
N ASP A 6 -1.42 15.38 -6.03
CA ASP A 6 -0.50 15.69 -7.13
C ASP A 6 0.01 14.40 -7.81
N ILE A 7 0.32 13.37 -7.01
CA ILE A 7 0.68 12.05 -7.51
C ILE A 7 -0.48 11.43 -8.27
N CYS A 8 -1.69 11.44 -7.71
CA CYS A 8 -2.87 10.90 -8.38
C CYS A 8 -3.10 11.57 -9.75
N GLN A 9 -3.00 12.88 -9.81
CA GLN A 9 -3.13 13.63 -11.08
C GLN A 9 -2.02 13.26 -12.07
N LYS A 10 -0.77 13.20 -11.62
CA LYS A 10 0.40 12.86 -12.44
C LYS A 10 0.29 11.47 -13.08
N TYR A 11 -0.32 10.52 -12.37
CA TYR A 11 -0.50 9.13 -12.82
C TYR A 11 -1.88 8.87 -13.47
N GLY A 12 -2.51 9.92 -14.00
CA GLY A 12 -3.69 9.83 -14.85
C GLY A 12 -5.03 9.93 -14.11
N GLY A 13 -5.04 10.12 -12.80
CA GLY A 13 -6.29 10.23 -12.03
C GLY A 13 -7.20 9.01 -12.21
N GLY A 14 -8.47 9.26 -12.52
CA GLY A 14 -9.47 8.21 -12.73
C GLY A 14 -9.99 7.63 -11.42
N SER A 15 -10.19 6.31 -11.40
CA SER A 15 -10.67 5.59 -10.22
C SER A 15 -9.55 5.34 -9.21
N VAL A 16 -9.81 5.64 -7.95
CA VAL A 16 -8.87 5.51 -6.85
C VAL A 16 -9.47 4.61 -5.77
N VAL A 17 -8.75 3.58 -5.36
CA VAL A 17 -9.15 2.74 -4.21
C VAL A 17 -8.22 3.01 -3.02
N LEU A 18 -8.79 3.08 -1.82
CA LEU A 18 -8.06 3.29 -0.57
C LEU A 18 -8.38 2.20 0.44
N ASN A 19 -7.40 1.84 1.27
CA ASN A 19 -7.70 1.12 2.50
C ASN A 19 -8.47 2.03 3.48
N ASN A 20 -9.29 1.43 4.32
CA ASN A 20 -10.01 2.13 5.40
C ASN A 20 -9.10 2.30 6.63
N ASP A 21 -7.92 2.84 6.39
CA ASP A 21 -6.89 3.03 7.40
C ASP A 21 -7.07 4.39 8.10
N VAL A 22 -7.24 4.35 9.42
CA VAL A 22 -7.42 5.55 10.23
C VAL A 22 -6.28 6.57 10.04
N ARG A 23 -5.07 6.11 9.79
CA ARG A 23 -3.89 6.97 9.57
C ARG A 23 -3.99 7.78 8.27
N LEU A 24 -4.61 7.21 7.22
CA LEU A 24 -4.90 7.94 5.99
C LEU A 24 -5.96 9.04 6.23
N ALA A 25 -6.95 8.75 7.07
CA ALA A 25 -7.98 9.73 7.44
C ALA A 25 -7.40 10.85 8.33
N GLU A 26 -6.59 10.53 9.32
CA GLU A 26 -5.90 11.51 10.19
C GLU A 26 -4.99 12.46 9.40
N LEU A 27 -4.37 11.97 8.32
CA LEU A 27 -3.57 12.76 7.41
C LEU A 27 -4.41 13.59 6.40
N GLY A 28 -5.74 13.49 6.48
CA GLY A 28 -6.68 14.15 5.58
C GLY A 28 -6.61 13.63 4.14
N ILE A 29 -5.96 12.47 3.91
CA ILE A 29 -5.78 11.90 2.57
C ILE A 29 -7.10 11.33 2.06
N THR A 30 -7.81 10.58 2.90
CA THR A 30 -9.08 9.94 2.53
C THR A 30 -10.10 10.97 2.05
N ASP A 31 -10.30 12.04 2.80
CA ASP A 31 -11.28 13.07 2.45
C ASP A 31 -10.84 13.89 1.22
N ALA A 32 -9.55 14.20 1.12
CA ALA A 32 -9.02 14.91 -0.03
C ALA A 32 -9.18 14.11 -1.33
N VAL A 33 -8.95 12.79 -1.29
CA VAL A 33 -9.13 11.92 -2.46
C VAL A 33 -10.60 11.80 -2.82
N LYS A 34 -11.49 11.61 -1.85
CA LYS A 34 -12.96 11.57 -2.06
C LYS A 34 -13.51 12.84 -2.71
N ALA A 35 -12.95 13.99 -2.37
CA ALA A 35 -13.39 15.28 -2.91
C ALA A 35 -12.91 15.52 -4.35
N ASN A 36 -11.86 14.85 -4.82
CA ASN A 36 -11.20 15.16 -6.10
C ASN A 36 -11.22 14.04 -7.14
N PHE A 37 -11.51 12.79 -6.73
CA PHE A 37 -11.47 11.63 -7.62
C PHE A 37 -12.70 10.71 -7.43
N ASP A 38 -13.03 9.94 -8.46
CA ASP A 38 -13.92 8.79 -8.30
C ASP A 38 -13.21 7.77 -7.41
N SER A 39 -13.70 7.61 -6.17
CA SER A 39 -12.97 6.88 -5.14
C SER A 39 -13.83 5.85 -4.43
N TYR A 40 -13.18 4.73 -4.09
CA TYR A 40 -13.75 3.67 -3.28
C TYR A 40 -12.85 3.42 -2.07
N VAL A 41 -13.44 3.36 -0.89
CA VAL A 41 -12.76 3.00 0.35
C VAL A 41 -13.11 1.57 0.69
N TRP A 42 -12.10 0.75 0.99
CA TRP A 42 -12.25 -0.63 1.44
C TRP A 42 -13.31 -0.75 2.52
N ASP A 43 -14.23 -1.68 2.34
CA ASP A 43 -15.30 -1.98 3.30
C ASP A 43 -15.30 -3.48 3.59
N PHE A 44 -14.97 -3.85 4.83
CA PHE A 44 -14.87 -5.25 5.26
C PHE A 44 -16.15 -6.07 4.98
N SER A 45 -17.31 -5.43 4.94
CA SER A 45 -18.59 -6.10 4.68
C SER A 45 -18.83 -6.45 3.20
N LYS A 46 -17.96 -5.99 2.30
CA LYS A 46 -18.18 -6.06 0.84
C LYS A 46 -17.09 -6.91 0.14
N ASP A 47 -16.99 -8.17 0.50
CA ASP A 47 -15.93 -9.09 0.09
C ASP A 47 -15.53 -8.99 -1.40
N GLU A 48 -16.41 -9.41 -2.31
CA GLU A 48 -16.11 -9.45 -3.76
C GLU A 48 -16.04 -8.05 -4.37
N GLU A 49 -16.89 -7.12 -3.95
CA GLU A 49 -16.89 -5.75 -4.44
C GLU A 49 -15.55 -5.05 -4.20
N ASN A 50 -14.88 -5.32 -3.07
CA ASN A 50 -13.55 -4.80 -2.79
C ASN A 50 -12.52 -5.25 -3.83
N ILE A 51 -12.60 -6.49 -4.28
CA ILE A 51 -11.68 -7.06 -5.28
C ILE A 51 -11.97 -6.45 -6.65
N GLU A 52 -13.24 -6.39 -7.04
CA GLU A 52 -13.68 -5.80 -8.31
C GLU A 52 -13.27 -4.32 -8.42
N LYS A 53 -13.53 -3.53 -7.37
CA LYS A 53 -13.15 -2.12 -7.30
C LYS A 53 -11.63 -1.94 -7.35
N SER A 54 -10.88 -2.78 -6.64
CA SER A 54 -9.41 -2.74 -6.68
C SER A 54 -8.86 -3.11 -8.06
N ALA A 55 -9.45 -4.10 -8.73
CA ALA A 55 -9.01 -4.53 -10.05
C ALA A 55 -9.32 -3.50 -11.15
N ALA A 56 -10.43 -2.77 -11.00
CA ALA A 56 -10.83 -1.72 -11.93
C ALA A 56 -10.13 -0.36 -11.66
N ALA A 57 -9.50 -0.21 -10.48
CA ALA A 57 -8.89 1.06 -10.11
C ALA A 57 -7.57 1.33 -10.84
N ASN A 58 -7.37 2.58 -11.23
CA ASN A 58 -6.08 3.04 -11.74
C ASN A 58 -5.06 3.19 -10.61
N ILE A 59 -5.49 3.70 -9.45
CA ILE A 59 -4.60 4.02 -8.33
C ILE A 59 -5.11 3.35 -7.05
N GLY A 60 -4.19 2.67 -6.34
CA GLY A 60 -4.44 2.15 -4.99
C GLY A 60 -3.59 2.89 -3.95
N ILE A 61 -4.21 3.36 -2.87
CA ILE A 61 -3.54 4.10 -1.80
C ILE A 61 -3.60 3.31 -0.50
N VAL A 62 -2.44 3.05 0.09
CA VAL A 62 -2.32 2.31 1.35
C VAL A 62 -1.35 3.01 2.30
N HIS A 63 -1.49 2.75 3.60
CA HIS A 63 -0.50 3.16 4.60
C HIS A 63 0.41 1.98 4.94
N GLY A 64 1.74 2.19 4.84
CA GLY A 64 2.74 1.19 5.22
C GLY A 64 2.95 1.14 6.73
N GLU A 65 3.10 -0.07 7.28
CA GLU A 65 3.48 -0.28 8.68
C GLU A 65 4.95 0.08 8.90
N TYR A 66 5.80 -0.39 7.98
CA TYR A 66 7.24 -0.13 7.98
C TYR A 66 7.76 0.04 6.56
N GLY A 67 8.85 0.80 6.43
CA GLY A 67 9.70 0.80 5.25
C GLY A 67 10.99 0.00 5.53
N LEU A 68 11.59 -0.59 4.51
CA LEU A 68 12.87 -1.30 4.60
C LEU A 68 13.89 -0.58 3.70
N ALA A 69 14.84 0.13 4.30
CA ALA A 69 15.78 0.99 3.57
C ALA A 69 16.66 0.20 2.58
N GLU A 70 17.11 -1.00 2.97
CA GLU A 70 18.00 -1.83 2.15
C GLU A 70 17.38 -2.24 0.82
N SER A 71 16.07 -2.57 0.81
CA SER A 71 15.40 -3.13 -0.36
C SER A 71 14.41 -2.18 -1.02
N GLY A 72 14.14 -1.01 -0.42
CA GLY A 72 12.99 -0.18 -0.77
C GLY A 72 11.65 -0.88 -0.53
N GLY A 73 11.66 -1.91 0.32
CA GLY A 73 10.47 -2.69 0.65
C GLY A 73 9.51 -1.91 1.55
N ILE A 74 8.22 -2.12 1.33
CA ILE A 74 7.16 -1.65 2.22
C ILE A 74 6.48 -2.86 2.85
N VAL A 75 6.26 -2.78 4.14
CA VAL A 75 5.58 -3.80 4.93
C VAL A 75 4.13 -3.40 5.11
N LEU A 76 3.23 -4.27 4.69
CA LEU A 76 1.78 -4.08 4.81
C LEU A 76 1.18 -5.22 5.64
N PHE A 77 0.37 -4.87 6.62
CA PHE A 77 -0.39 -5.83 7.42
C PHE A 77 -1.81 -5.94 6.90
N ALA A 78 -2.22 -7.15 6.55
CA ALA A 78 -3.60 -7.41 6.20
C ALA A 78 -4.46 -7.47 7.48
N THR A 79 -5.47 -6.61 7.52
CA THR A 79 -6.46 -6.52 8.59
C THR A 79 -7.86 -6.45 7.98
N LYS A 80 -8.91 -6.40 8.80
CA LYS A 80 -10.27 -6.17 8.30
C LYS A 80 -10.42 -4.86 7.51
N ASP A 81 -9.67 -3.82 7.90
CA ASP A 81 -9.75 -2.47 7.30
C ASP A 81 -8.69 -2.25 6.22
N ASN A 82 -7.71 -3.15 6.12
CA ASN A 82 -6.57 -3.07 5.20
C ASN A 82 -6.50 -4.31 4.30
N GLY A 83 -7.22 -4.25 3.17
CA GLY A 83 -7.24 -5.34 2.20
C GLY A 83 -5.98 -5.38 1.34
N ARG A 84 -5.58 -6.58 0.95
CA ARG A 84 -4.39 -6.80 0.09
C ARG A 84 -4.60 -6.30 -1.34
N SER A 85 -5.81 -6.47 -1.88
CA SER A 85 -6.13 -6.10 -3.26
C SER A 85 -5.88 -4.63 -3.56
N THR A 86 -6.11 -3.74 -2.60
CA THR A 86 -5.87 -2.28 -2.72
C THR A 86 -4.44 -1.94 -3.14
N SER A 87 -3.44 -2.71 -2.70
CA SER A 87 -2.02 -2.47 -3.03
C SER A 87 -1.50 -3.30 -4.20
N LEU A 88 -2.22 -4.36 -4.60
CA LEU A 88 -1.73 -5.37 -5.53
C LEU A 88 -2.39 -5.32 -6.91
N LEU A 89 -3.65 -4.90 -7.00
CA LEU A 89 -4.42 -4.96 -8.25
C LEU A 89 -4.40 -3.66 -9.08
N PRO A 90 -4.42 -2.45 -8.48
CA PRO A 90 -4.39 -1.22 -9.28
C PRO A 90 -3.12 -1.06 -10.12
N THR A 91 -3.23 -0.35 -11.22
CA THR A 91 -2.11 -0.05 -12.12
C THR A 91 -0.97 0.69 -11.42
N THR A 92 -1.31 1.61 -10.52
CA THR A 92 -0.36 2.38 -9.71
C THR A 92 -0.63 2.16 -8.23
N SER A 93 0.39 1.78 -7.48
CA SER A 93 0.32 1.64 -6.02
C SER A 93 1.03 2.82 -5.36
N VAL A 94 0.29 3.59 -4.55
CA VAL A 94 0.81 4.70 -3.74
C VAL A 94 0.84 4.27 -2.29
N VAL A 95 2.02 4.30 -1.69
CA VAL A 95 2.22 3.90 -0.29
C VAL A 95 2.65 5.11 0.53
N VAL A 96 1.87 5.43 1.54
CA VAL A 96 2.22 6.45 2.54
C VAL A 96 2.91 5.77 3.71
N VAL A 97 4.09 6.25 4.11
CA VAL A 97 4.85 5.67 5.23
C VAL A 97 5.51 6.77 6.04
N ARG A 98 5.57 6.59 7.36
CA ARG A 98 6.29 7.52 8.25
C ARG A 98 7.80 7.25 8.20
N LYS A 99 8.61 8.29 8.17
CA LYS A 99 10.08 8.21 8.21
C LYS A 99 10.57 7.49 9.48
N SER A 100 9.94 7.75 10.62
CA SER A 100 10.21 7.08 11.90
C SER A 100 9.96 5.56 11.87
N LYS A 101 9.23 5.05 10.86
CA LYS A 101 8.93 3.63 10.67
C LYS A 101 9.80 2.98 9.59
N VAL A 102 10.82 3.68 9.10
CA VAL A 102 11.78 3.10 8.16
C VAL A 102 12.86 2.36 8.93
N LEU A 103 12.91 1.05 8.71
CA LEU A 103 13.88 0.13 9.31
C LEU A 103 15.06 -0.08 8.35
N PRO A 104 16.27 -0.34 8.85
CA PRO A 104 17.42 -0.63 7.99
C PRO A 104 17.20 -1.85 7.10
N ARG A 105 16.74 -2.97 7.68
CA ARG A 105 16.66 -4.29 7.03
C ARG A 105 15.46 -5.10 7.52
N VAL A 106 15.17 -6.19 6.82
CA VAL A 106 14.15 -7.15 7.22
C VAL A 106 14.42 -7.82 8.57
N ALA A 107 15.69 -7.91 8.98
CA ALA A 107 16.07 -8.47 10.27
C ALA A 107 15.47 -7.69 11.46
N GLN A 108 15.43 -6.35 11.39
CA GLN A 108 14.79 -5.52 12.41
C GLN A 108 13.27 -5.72 12.43
N LEU A 109 12.65 -5.91 11.27
CA LEU A 109 11.23 -6.27 11.21
C LEU A 109 10.97 -7.60 11.90
N ALA A 110 11.80 -8.63 11.64
CA ALA A 110 11.66 -9.94 12.26
C ALA A 110 11.77 -9.86 13.80
N GLN A 111 12.68 -9.05 14.32
CA GLN A 111 12.81 -8.80 15.75
C GLN A 111 11.54 -8.15 16.33
N ILE A 112 11.02 -7.09 15.69
CA ILE A 112 9.79 -6.42 16.14
C ILE A 112 8.61 -7.40 16.16
N LEU A 113 8.46 -8.22 15.13
CA LEU A 113 7.39 -9.22 15.05
C LEU A 113 7.54 -10.30 16.14
N HIS A 114 8.77 -10.72 16.43
CA HIS A 114 9.04 -11.65 17.52
C HIS A 114 8.65 -11.05 18.88
N GLU A 115 9.07 -9.81 19.16
CA GLU A 115 8.73 -9.12 20.41
C GLU A 115 7.21 -8.97 20.60
N LYS A 116 6.48 -8.59 19.53
CA LYS A 116 5.01 -8.53 19.53
C LYS A 116 4.37 -9.88 19.86
N ALA A 117 4.85 -10.96 19.27
CA ALA A 117 4.38 -12.30 19.52
C ALA A 117 4.67 -12.75 20.96
N GLN A 118 5.82 -12.40 21.53
CA GLN A 118 6.18 -12.73 22.92
C GLN A 118 5.25 -12.08 23.96
N VAL A 119 4.75 -10.87 23.71
CA VAL A 119 3.80 -10.19 24.58
C VAL A 119 2.34 -10.58 24.31
N GLY A 120 2.11 -11.55 23.41
CA GLY A 120 0.77 -12.04 23.08
C GLY A 120 -0.04 -11.12 22.18
N GLU A 121 0.59 -10.16 21.48
CA GLU A 121 -0.10 -9.31 20.53
C GLU A 121 -0.62 -10.16 19.35
N ARG A 122 -1.88 -9.94 18.96
CA ARG A 122 -2.46 -10.67 17.83
C ARG A 122 -1.75 -10.28 16.54
N MET A 123 -1.14 -11.26 15.90
CA MET A 123 -0.47 -11.07 14.63
C MET A 123 -1.48 -10.85 13.47
N PRO A 124 -1.11 -10.06 12.44
CA PRO A 124 -1.95 -9.89 11.26
C PRO A 124 -2.11 -11.23 10.52
N SER A 125 -3.21 -11.38 9.80
CA SER A 125 -3.49 -12.61 9.04
C SER A 125 -2.50 -12.83 7.89
N CYS A 126 -1.90 -11.77 7.37
CA CYS A 126 -0.87 -11.80 6.35
C CYS A 126 0.03 -10.57 6.46
N ILE A 127 1.33 -10.76 6.25
CA ILE A 127 2.33 -9.70 6.16
C ILE A 127 2.89 -9.71 4.74
N ASN A 128 2.66 -8.65 4.00
CA ASN A 128 3.22 -8.49 2.67
C ASN A 128 4.46 -7.57 2.74
N ILE A 129 5.55 -7.99 2.13
CA ILE A 129 6.73 -7.16 1.91
C ILE A 129 6.86 -6.96 0.40
N ILE A 130 6.68 -5.74 -0.07
CA ILE A 130 6.61 -5.42 -1.49
C ILE A 130 7.68 -4.40 -1.83
N SER A 131 8.61 -4.74 -2.72
CA SER A 131 9.71 -3.87 -3.17
C SER A 131 9.50 -3.52 -4.65
N GLY A 132 9.19 -2.24 -4.90
CA GLY A 132 9.02 -1.73 -6.27
C GLY A 132 7.76 -2.23 -7.01
N PRO A 133 7.67 -1.99 -8.32
CA PRO A 133 6.58 -2.45 -9.16
C PRO A 133 6.61 -3.95 -9.37
N SER A 134 5.47 -4.50 -9.83
CA SER A 134 5.41 -5.92 -10.23
C SER A 134 6.32 -6.19 -11.41
N ALA A 135 7.16 -7.20 -11.31
CA ALA A 135 8.06 -7.60 -12.38
C ALA A 135 8.27 -9.11 -12.40
N THR A 136 8.27 -9.69 -13.59
CA THR A 136 8.58 -11.11 -13.82
C THR A 136 9.56 -11.25 -14.98
N ALA A 137 10.32 -12.34 -14.99
CA ALA A 137 11.22 -12.71 -16.10
C ALA A 137 10.99 -14.17 -16.50
N ASP A 138 9.80 -14.71 -16.25
CA ASP A 138 9.48 -16.12 -16.48
C ASP A 138 9.40 -16.49 -17.96
N ILE A 139 9.21 -15.50 -18.82
CA ILE A 139 9.13 -15.69 -20.28
C ILE A 139 10.43 -15.21 -20.92
N GLU A 140 11.17 -16.13 -21.54
CA GLU A 140 12.40 -15.86 -22.30
C GLU A 140 13.49 -15.10 -21.50
N LEU A 141 13.43 -15.11 -20.17
CA LEU A 141 14.33 -14.37 -19.28
C LEU A 141 14.33 -12.84 -19.51
N ILE A 142 13.29 -12.32 -20.16
CA ILE A 142 13.11 -10.89 -20.39
C ILE A 142 12.25 -10.34 -19.24
N LYS A 143 12.75 -9.29 -18.58
CA LYS A 143 12.01 -8.63 -17.50
C LYS A 143 10.80 -7.87 -18.06
N VAL A 144 9.61 -8.31 -17.67
CA VAL A 144 8.34 -7.64 -17.98
C VAL A 144 7.76 -7.01 -16.72
N VAL A 145 7.28 -5.78 -16.79
CA VAL A 145 6.72 -5.02 -15.65
C VAL A 145 5.21 -4.92 -15.81
N GLY A 146 4.49 -5.12 -14.69
CA GLY A 146 3.04 -4.91 -14.63
C GLY A 146 2.19 -6.08 -15.10
N VAL A 147 2.74 -7.29 -15.24
CA VAL A 147 1.96 -8.49 -15.65
C VAL A 147 1.09 -9.00 -14.50
N HIS A 148 1.62 -9.06 -13.28
CA HIS A 148 0.97 -9.64 -12.12
C HIS A 148 0.69 -8.64 -11.00
N GLY A 149 0.62 -7.35 -11.32
CA GLY A 149 0.38 -6.29 -10.33
C GLY A 149 0.78 -4.90 -10.83
N PRO A 150 0.96 -3.93 -9.92
CA PRO A 150 1.18 -2.54 -10.30
C PRO A 150 2.39 -2.32 -11.23
N VAL A 151 2.17 -1.52 -12.26
CA VAL A 151 3.24 -1.04 -13.18
C VAL A 151 4.12 -0.01 -12.48
N SER A 152 3.52 0.80 -11.60
CA SER A 152 4.20 1.86 -10.86
C SER A 152 3.97 1.72 -9.37
N LYS A 153 5.02 1.97 -8.58
CA LYS A 153 4.94 2.05 -7.13
C LYS A 153 5.59 3.34 -6.64
N ILE A 154 4.83 4.14 -5.92
CA ILE A 154 5.22 5.46 -5.43
C ILE A 154 5.21 5.45 -3.91
N TYR A 155 6.26 6.00 -3.31
CA TYR A 155 6.37 6.16 -1.87
C TYR A 155 6.20 7.62 -1.48
N VAL A 156 5.28 7.89 -0.57
CA VAL A 156 5.11 9.17 0.10
C VAL A 156 5.63 9.02 1.52
N VAL A 157 6.82 9.55 1.75
CA VAL A 157 7.46 9.49 3.08
C VAL A 157 7.07 10.74 3.86
N ILE A 158 6.44 10.52 5.03
CA ILE A 158 6.10 11.60 5.96
C ILE A 158 7.31 11.84 6.86
N ASP A 159 7.84 13.04 6.82
CA ASP A 159 8.93 13.47 7.71
C ASP A 159 8.34 13.83 9.09
N ASP A 160 8.39 12.88 9.99
CA ASP A 160 7.87 12.95 11.36
C ASP A 160 8.98 12.83 12.43
N LEU A 161 10.22 13.15 12.03
CA LEU A 161 11.41 13.17 12.90
C LEU A 161 11.85 14.59 13.23
#